data_103752b64ca63f58f6964cb5993942e0
#
_entry.id   103752b64ca63f58f6964cb5993942e0
#
_cell.length_a   1.000
_cell.length_b   1.000
_cell.length_c   1.000
_cell.angle_alpha   90.00
_cell.angle_beta   90.00
_cell.angle_gamma   90.00
#
_symmetry.space_group_name_H-M   'P 1'
#
loop_
_entity.id
_entity.type
_entity.pdbx_description
1 polymer ?
#
loop_
_entity_poly.entity_id
_entity_poly.type
_entity_poly.pdbx_seq_one_letter_code
_entity_poly.pdbx_strand_id
1 'polypeptide(L)'
;GLPKLPDNQYKMPDDLLAVCTVLHEEAGEGTVRVVFEPDFNLIVRQYDASFELVLDRDMVLTYQGSNTVSTDALTEQEIEDETKILQIITQMDLSLDQKEFYRSLREMNAEYIVLSSSSAAVSYVETAGCIPVREVEGHIIFRVEEK
;
A
#
# COMPACT_ATOMS: atom_id res chain seq x y z
N GLY A 1 -39.17 -2.32 1.91
CA GLY A 1 -37.93 -2.07 1.31
C GLY A 1 -36.98 -3.23 1.49
N LEU A 2 -35.85 -3.10 0.91
CA LEU A 2 -34.84 -4.11 1.08
C LEU A 2 -34.51 -4.25 2.54
N PRO A 3 -34.31 -5.48 3.01
CA PRO A 3 -33.87 -5.66 4.37
C PRO A 3 -32.58 -4.91 4.53
N LYS A 4 -32.50 -4.17 5.59
CA LYS A 4 -31.29 -3.44 5.88
C LYS A 4 -30.20 -4.44 6.16
N LEU A 5 -29.20 -4.42 5.34
CA LEU A 5 -27.99 -5.16 5.64
C LEU A 5 -27.27 -4.43 6.75
N PRO A 6 -26.63 -5.15 7.67
CA PRO A 6 -25.86 -4.49 8.71
C PRO A 6 -24.85 -3.54 8.06
N ASP A 7 -24.89 -2.29 8.45
CA ASP A 7 -24.02 -1.27 7.85
C ASP A 7 -22.55 -1.67 7.94
N ASN A 8 -22.16 -2.27 9.04
CA ASN A 8 -20.77 -2.66 9.24
C ASN A 8 -20.33 -3.81 8.35
N GLN A 9 -21.25 -4.45 7.65
CA GLN A 9 -20.92 -5.54 6.73
C GLN A 9 -20.53 -5.01 5.36
N TYR A 10 -21.09 -3.88 4.98
CA TYR A 10 -20.92 -3.32 3.64
C TYR A 10 -20.31 -1.93 3.66
N LYS A 11 -20.19 -1.35 4.82
CA LYS A 11 -19.62 -0.03 4.97
C LYS A 11 -18.10 -0.15 5.06
N MET A 12 -17.42 0.58 4.21
CA MET A 12 -15.97 0.65 4.23
C MET A 12 -15.51 1.29 5.53
N PRO A 13 -14.51 0.72 6.20
CA PRO A 13 -13.95 1.36 7.41
C PRO A 13 -13.52 2.80 7.13
N ASP A 14 -13.68 3.66 8.11
CA ASP A 14 -13.40 5.09 7.96
C ASP A 14 -11.95 5.36 7.58
N ASP A 15 -11.02 4.63 8.18
CA ASP A 15 -9.60 4.80 7.88
C ASP A 15 -9.27 4.38 6.45
N LEU A 16 -9.86 3.29 6.00
CA LEU A 16 -9.66 2.84 4.62
C LEU A 16 -10.24 3.85 3.64
N LEU A 17 -11.44 4.34 3.89
CA LEU A 17 -12.07 5.34 3.03
C LEU A 17 -11.22 6.60 2.97
N ALA A 18 -10.72 7.06 4.11
CA ALA A 18 -9.89 8.26 4.17
C ALA A 18 -8.58 8.07 3.39
N VAL A 19 -7.93 6.92 3.55
CA VAL A 19 -6.69 6.63 2.83
C VAL A 19 -6.95 6.56 1.33
N CYS A 20 -8.00 5.88 0.93
CA CYS A 20 -8.35 5.77 -0.50
C CYS A 20 -8.65 7.13 -1.11
N THR A 21 -9.34 7.99 -0.36
CA THR A 21 -9.66 9.33 -0.84
C THR A 21 -8.39 10.14 -1.08
N VAL A 22 -7.44 10.07 -0.14
CA VAL A 22 -6.17 10.76 -0.29
C VAL A 22 -5.38 10.20 -1.47
N LEU A 23 -5.33 8.88 -1.61
CA LEU A 23 -4.64 8.27 -2.75
C LEU A 23 -5.23 8.72 -4.07
N HIS A 24 -6.55 8.83 -4.13
CA HIS A 24 -7.20 9.32 -5.34
C HIS A 24 -6.79 10.77 -5.65
N GLU A 25 -6.79 11.62 -4.63
CA GLU A 25 -6.38 13.02 -4.80
C GLU A 25 -4.94 13.14 -5.24
N GLU A 26 -4.06 12.33 -4.66
CA GLU A 26 -2.62 12.40 -4.94
C GLU A 26 -2.25 11.78 -6.29
N ALA A 27 -2.84 10.64 -6.60
CA ALA A 27 -2.42 9.85 -7.74
C ALA A 27 -3.09 10.24 -9.06
N GLY A 28 -4.28 10.83 -9.00
CA GLY A 28 -5.01 11.18 -10.21
C GLY A 28 -5.59 9.95 -10.90
N GLU A 29 -5.66 9.98 -12.21
CA GLU A 29 -6.25 8.90 -12.99
C GLU A 29 -5.22 7.84 -13.39
N GLY A 30 -5.72 6.65 -13.73
CA GLY A 30 -4.89 5.53 -14.17
C GLY A 30 -4.65 4.52 -13.05
N THR A 31 -3.83 3.54 -13.31
CA THR A 31 -3.51 2.51 -12.34
C THR A 31 -2.39 2.99 -11.44
N VAL A 32 -2.50 2.73 -10.14
CA VAL A 32 -1.47 3.08 -9.18
C VAL A 32 -1.10 1.86 -8.36
N ARG A 33 0.19 1.69 -8.11
CA ARG A 33 0.69 0.59 -7.30
C ARG A 33 1.00 1.10 -5.91
N VAL A 34 0.37 0.49 -4.91
CA VAL A 34 0.47 0.91 -3.52
C VAL A 34 0.92 -0.27 -2.66
N VAL A 35 1.85 0.01 -1.75
CA VAL A 35 2.31 -0.95 -0.76
C VAL A 35 1.57 -0.67 0.54
N PHE A 36 0.90 -1.67 1.07
CA PHE A 36 0.19 -1.57 2.35
C PHE A 36 0.82 -2.49 3.37
N GLU A 37 0.74 -2.12 4.63
CA GLU A 37 1.09 -3.04 5.70
C GLU A 37 0.18 -4.27 5.68
N PRO A 38 0.64 -5.44 6.15
CA PRO A 38 -0.13 -6.67 6.02
C PRO A 38 -1.53 -6.61 6.57
N ASP A 39 -1.70 -6.10 7.78
CA ASP A 39 -3.02 -6.05 8.40
C ASP A 39 -3.96 -5.14 7.65
N PHE A 40 -3.47 -3.98 7.23
CA PHE A 40 -4.28 -3.04 6.47
C PHE A 40 -4.56 -3.59 5.08
N ASN A 41 -3.60 -4.30 4.51
CA ASN A 41 -3.77 -4.92 3.20
C ASN A 41 -4.89 -5.95 3.20
N LEU A 42 -5.05 -6.69 4.28
CA LEU A 42 -6.14 -7.64 4.40
C LEU A 42 -7.49 -6.94 4.34
N ILE A 43 -7.59 -5.78 4.99
CA ILE A 43 -8.81 -4.98 4.96
C ILE A 43 -9.06 -4.43 3.55
N VAL A 44 -8.02 -3.89 2.95
CA VAL A 44 -8.09 -3.33 1.59
C VAL A 44 -8.63 -4.38 0.61
N ARG A 45 -8.14 -5.60 0.72
CA ARG A 45 -8.55 -6.65 -0.19
C ARG A 45 -10.01 -7.05 -0.05
N GLN A 46 -10.58 -6.88 1.13
CA GLN A 46 -12.00 -7.16 1.33
C GLN A 46 -12.88 -6.17 0.58
N TYR A 47 -12.34 -5.01 0.28
CA TYR A 47 -13.08 -3.93 -0.37
C TYR A 47 -12.52 -3.58 -1.74
N ASP A 48 -11.80 -4.51 -2.33
CA ASP A 48 -11.12 -4.30 -3.62
C ASP A 48 -12.06 -3.76 -4.69
N ALA A 49 -13.24 -4.35 -4.81
CA ALA A 49 -14.22 -3.91 -5.79
C ALA A 49 -14.75 -2.50 -5.50
N SER A 50 -14.61 -2.02 -4.25
CA SER A 50 -15.08 -0.70 -3.88
C SER A 50 -14.10 0.41 -4.25
N PHE A 51 -12.86 0.06 -4.56
CA PHE A 51 -11.86 1.07 -4.91
C PHE A 51 -12.21 1.80 -6.20
N GLU A 52 -12.80 1.09 -7.14
CA GLU A 52 -13.25 1.72 -8.38
C GLU A 52 -14.30 2.79 -8.09
N LEU A 53 -15.15 2.54 -7.10
CA LEU A 53 -16.18 3.49 -6.74
C LEU A 53 -15.63 4.70 -6.01
N VAL A 54 -14.58 4.51 -5.23
CA VAL A 54 -13.98 5.59 -4.45
C VAL A 54 -12.93 6.35 -5.23
N LEU A 55 -12.05 5.61 -5.88
CA LEU A 55 -10.89 6.20 -6.52
C LEU A 55 -11.04 6.43 -8.00
N ASP A 56 -12.06 5.84 -8.60
CA ASP A 56 -12.29 5.91 -10.04
C ASP A 56 -11.06 5.43 -10.83
N ARG A 57 -10.35 4.49 -10.26
CA ARG A 57 -9.18 3.90 -10.88
C ARG A 57 -8.82 2.59 -10.18
N ASP A 58 -8.13 1.74 -10.89
CA ASP A 58 -7.64 0.49 -10.33
C ASP A 58 -6.45 0.72 -9.42
N MET A 59 -6.40 -0.01 -8.34
CA MET A 59 -5.25 -0.01 -7.45
C MET A 59 -4.55 -1.35 -7.55
N VAL A 60 -3.25 -1.30 -7.73
CA VAL A 60 -2.42 -2.49 -7.72
C VAL A 60 -1.80 -2.62 -6.34
N LEU A 61 -2.14 -3.67 -5.66
CA LEU A 61 -1.67 -3.90 -4.30
C LEU A 61 -0.38 -4.70 -4.32
N THR A 62 0.58 -4.25 -3.53
CA THR A 62 1.81 -5.01 -3.31
C THR A 62 1.75 -5.55 -1.90
N TYR A 63 1.79 -6.86 -1.77
CA TYR A 63 1.75 -7.46 -0.46
C TYR A 63 2.45 -8.78 -0.48
N GLN A 64 2.58 -9.27 0.72
CA GLN A 64 3.29 -10.48 0.95
C GLN A 64 2.58 -11.68 0.39
N GLY A 65 3.35 -12.58 -0.06
CA GLY A 65 2.85 -13.87 -0.43
C GLY A 65 2.30 -13.92 -1.82
N SER A 66 2.28 -15.09 -2.29
CA SER A 66 1.96 -15.40 -3.66
C SER A 66 0.47 -15.64 -3.89
N ASN A 67 -0.33 -15.44 -2.87
CA ASN A 67 -1.72 -15.89 -2.94
C ASN A 67 -2.64 -14.93 -3.66
N THR A 68 -2.14 -13.89 -4.21
CA THR A 68 -2.99 -12.86 -4.76
C THR A 68 -2.66 -12.51 -6.18
N VAL A 69 -1.39 -12.49 -6.48
CA VAL A 69 -0.97 -12.31 -7.85
C VAL A 69 -0.39 -13.63 -8.27
N SER A 70 -0.66 -14.02 -9.48
CA SER A 70 -0.03 -15.21 -10.01
C SER A 70 1.47 -15.02 -9.93
N THR A 71 2.14 -15.86 -9.16
CA THR A 71 3.59 -15.82 -9.05
C THR A 71 4.26 -16.18 -10.36
N ASP A 72 3.51 -16.82 -11.24
CA ASP A 72 4.02 -17.17 -12.56
C ASP A 72 4.34 -15.92 -13.40
N ALA A 73 3.73 -14.80 -13.04
CA ALA A 73 3.95 -13.55 -13.76
C ALA A 73 5.18 -12.78 -13.26
N LEU A 74 5.77 -13.20 -12.15
CA LEU A 74 6.89 -12.48 -11.55
C LEU A 74 8.22 -13.07 -12.00
N THR A 75 9.16 -12.18 -12.33
CA THR A 75 10.53 -12.58 -12.62
C THR A 75 11.26 -12.86 -11.30
N GLU A 76 12.42 -13.50 -11.39
CA GLU A 76 13.26 -13.72 -10.20
C GLU A 76 13.64 -12.41 -9.55
N GLN A 77 13.92 -11.39 -10.36
CA GLN A 77 14.28 -10.08 -9.84
C GLN A 77 13.12 -9.43 -9.10
N GLU A 78 11.91 -9.57 -9.63
CA GLU A 78 10.73 -9.02 -8.97
C GLU A 78 10.44 -9.72 -7.65
N ILE A 79 10.64 -11.03 -7.59
CA ILE A 79 10.50 -11.79 -6.34
C ILE A 79 11.52 -11.31 -5.32
N GLU A 80 12.75 -11.11 -5.74
CA GLU A 80 13.81 -10.63 -4.87
C GLU A 80 13.48 -9.23 -4.34
N ASP A 81 13.01 -8.34 -5.20
CA ASP A 81 12.65 -6.99 -4.82
C ASP A 81 11.45 -6.98 -3.86
N GLU A 82 10.46 -7.81 -4.13
CA GLU A 82 9.31 -7.96 -3.24
C GLU A 82 9.76 -8.44 -1.87
N THR A 83 10.69 -9.40 -1.83
CA THR A 83 11.22 -9.93 -0.58
C THR A 83 11.87 -8.82 0.25
N LYS A 84 12.62 -7.94 -0.38
CA LYS A 84 13.25 -6.81 0.32
C LYS A 84 12.23 -5.85 0.87
N ILE A 85 11.20 -5.55 0.09
CA ILE A 85 10.13 -4.67 0.56
C ILE A 85 9.43 -5.27 1.77
N LEU A 86 9.11 -6.56 1.71
CA LEU A 86 8.43 -7.24 2.79
C LEU A 86 9.28 -7.37 4.04
N GLN A 87 10.60 -7.46 3.89
CA GLN A 87 11.51 -7.49 5.02
C GLN A 87 11.30 -6.25 5.90
N ILE A 88 11.12 -5.10 5.28
CA ILE A 88 10.91 -3.84 6.00
C ILE A 88 9.47 -3.71 6.48
N ILE A 89 8.52 -3.90 5.57
CA ILE A 89 7.11 -3.56 5.84
C ILE A 89 6.43 -4.60 6.73
N THR A 90 6.77 -5.86 6.54
CA THR A 90 6.11 -6.97 7.23
C THR A 90 6.92 -7.48 8.39
N GLN A 91 8.20 -7.74 8.17
CA GLN A 91 9.05 -8.37 9.18
C GLN A 91 9.71 -7.37 10.11
N MET A 92 9.66 -6.10 9.76
CA MET A 92 10.28 -5.01 10.53
C MET A 92 11.77 -5.27 10.74
N ASP A 93 12.41 -5.92 9.80
CA ASP A 93 13.84 -6.14 9.85
C ASP A 93 14.53 -4.97 9.14
N LEU A 94 14.82 -3.93 9.89
CA LEU A 94 15.33 -2.66 9.39
C LEU A 94 16.84 -2.67 9.15
N SER A 95 17.46 -3.85 9.12
CA SER A 95 18.90 -3.97 8.87
C SER A 95 19.25 -3.83 7.38
N LEU A 96 18.26 -3.94 6.50
CA LEU A 96 18.49 -3.76 5.08
C LEU A 96 18.91 -2.32 4.79
N ASP A 97 19.87 -2.16 3.89
CA ASP A 97 20.30 -0.83 3.47
C ASP A 97 19.15 -0.08 2.82
N GLN A 98 18.96 1.17 3.21
CA GLN A 98 17.86 2.00 2.74
C GLN A 98 17.90 2.24 1.24
N LYS A 99 19.08 2.32 0.66
CA LYS A 99 19.21 2.51 -0.79
C LYS A 99 18.71 1.29 -1.54
N GLU A 100 18.97 0.09 -1.00
CA GLU A 100 18.48 -1.15 -1.59
C GLU A 100 16.97 -1.26 -1.48
N PHE A 101 16.41 -0.86 -0.35
CA PHE A 101 14.98 -0.85 -0.17
C PHE A 101 14.32 0.10 -1.19
N TYR A 102 14.85 1.31 -1.30
CA TYR A 102 14.29 2.30 -2.22
C TYR A 102 14.40 1.83 -3.68
N ARG A 103 15.54 1.25 -4.02
CA ARG A 103 15.74 0.71 -5.37
C ARG A 103 14.70 -0.38 -5.66
N SER A 104 14.44 -1.27 -4.71
CA SER A 104 13.44 -2.32 -4.87
C SER A 104 12.04 -1.74 -5.08
N LEU A 105 11.69 -0.70 -4.35
CA LEU A 105 10.41 -0.01 -4.56
C LEU A 105 10.31 0.53 -5.98
N ARG A 106 11.38 1.13 -6.48
CA ARG A 106 11.40 1.69 -7.82
C ARG A 106 11.32 0.60 -8.89
N GLU A 107 12.05 -0.47 -8.70
CA GLU A 107 12.03 -1.61 -9.63
C GLU A 107 10.65 -2.27 -9.70
N MET A 108 9.92 -2.28 -8.58
CA MET A 108 8.58 -2.83 -8.52
C MET A 108 7.52 -1.81 -8.96
N ASN A 109 7.93 -0.61 -9.33
CA ASN A 109 7.05 0.48 -9.72
C ASN A 109 6.06 0.85 -8.63
N ALA A 110 6.46 0.70 -7.38
CA ALA A 110 5.64 1.14 -6.25
C ALA A 110 5.60 2.66 -6.25
N GLU A 111 4.41 3.22 -6.17
CA GLU A 111 4.23 4.68 -6.22
C GLU A 111 3.95 5.26 -4.85
N TYR A 112 3.29 4.49 -4.00
CA TYR A 112 2.93 4.93 -2.66
C TYR A 112 3.11 3.81 -1.66
N ILE A 113 3.41 4.20 -0.42
CA ILE A 113 3.45 3.28 0.72
C ILE A 113 2.51 3.86 1.78
N VAL A 114 1.69 3.02 2.37
CA VAL A 114 0.80 3.42 3.45
C VAL A 114 1.20 2.65 4.70
N LEU A 115 1.58 3.36 5.73
CA LEU A 115 1.99 2.78 7.00
C LEU A 115 1.15 3.33 8.14
N SER A 116 0.98 2.53 9.18
CA SER A 116 0.45 3.05 10.44
C SER A 116 1.39 4.13 10.96
N SER A 117 0.84 5.22 11.46
CA SER A 117 1.64 6.33 12.02
C SER A 117 2.57 5.86 13.15
N SER A 118 2.21 4.77 13.81
CA SER A 118 3.01 4.23 14.92
C SER A 118 4.00 3.15 14.48
N SER A 119 4.07 2.86 13.20
CA SER A 119 4.97 1.81 12.70
C SER A 119 6.42 2.17 12.91
N ALA A 120 7.21 1.18 13.30
CA ALA A 120 8.66 1.37 13.43
C ALA A 120 9.31 1.61 12.06
N ALA A 121 8.64 1.26 10.98
CA ALA A 121 9.18 1.45 9.64
C ALA A 121 9.05 2.89 9.13
N VAL A 122 8.28 3.76 9.80
CA VAL A 122 8.04 5.12 9.32
C VAL A 122 9.36 5.89 9.12
N SER A 123 10.21 5.93 10.14
CA SER A 123 11.50 6.63 10.04
C SER A 123 12.39 6.03 8.99
N TYR A 124 12.40 4.70 8.91
CA TYR A 124 13.21 3.99 7.93
C TYR A 124 12.81 4.36 6.50
N VAL A 125 11.51 4.31 6.24
CA VAL A 125 10.97 4.59 4.91
C VAL A 125 11.23 6.05 4.51
N GLU A 126 11.05 6.96 5.45
CA GLU A 126 11.32 8.37 5.21
C GLU A 126 12.80 8.61 4.92
N THR A 127 13.68 8.04 5.73
CA THR A 127 15.12 8.17 5.54
C THR A 127 15.57 7.55 4.21
N ALA A 128 14.88 6.50 3.77
CA ALA A 128 15.18 5.86 2.50
C ALA A 128 14.90 6.76 1.30
N GLY A 129 14.08 7.79 1.48
CA GLY A 129 13.79 8.74 0.41
C GLY A 129 12.32 8.89 0.06
N CYS A 130 11.45 8.15 0.73
CA CYS A 130 10.01 8.30 0.50
C CYS A 130 9.52 9.57 1.16
N ILE A 131 8.59 10.25 0.52
CA ILE A 131 8.13 11.57 0.95
C ILE A 131 6.76 11.46 1.59
N PRO A 132 6.62 11.82 2.88
CA PRO A 132 5.29 11.81 3.49
C PRO A 132 4.45 12.92 2.87
N VAL A 133 3.30 12.55 2.30
CA VAL A 133 2.41 13.51 1.65
C VAL A 133 1.20 13.82 2.49
N ARG A 134 0.75 12.88 3.31
CA ARG A 134 -0.38 13.13 4.20
C ARG A 134 -0.45 12.10 5.31
N GLU A 135 -0.94 12.55 6.46
CA GLU A 135 -1.30 11.66 7.56
C GLU A 135 -2.80 11.76 7.75
N VAL A 136 -3.49 10.63 7.76
CA VAL A 136 -4.95 10.58 7.87
C VAL A 136 -5.39 9.32 8.61
N GLU A 137 -6.28 9.50 9.59
CA GLU A 137 -6.87 8.38 10.33
C GLU A 137 -5.83 7.37 10.84
N GLY A 138 -4.73 7.88 11.40
CA GLY A 138 -3.69 7.03 11.97
C GLY A 138 -2.77 6.37 10.96
N HIS A 139 -2.81 6.79 9.71
CA HIS A 139 -1.94 6.27 8.66
C HIS A 139 -1.18 7.40 8.00
N ILE A 140 0.06 7.11 7.61
CA ILE A 140 0.87 8.04 6.82
C ILE A 140 0.98 7.49 5.42
N ILE A 141 0.73 8.35 4.45
CA ILE A 141 0.86 8.01 3.03
C ILE A 141 2.15 8.63 2.54
N PHE A 142 3.05 7.79 2.02
CA PHE A 142 4.31 8.22 1.45
C PHE A 142 4.27 8.09 -0.05
N ARG A 143 4.86 9.06 -0.73
CA ARG A 143 5.11 8.96 -2.16
C ARG A 143 6.53 8.45 -2.36
N VAL A 144 6.69 7.45 -3.22
CA VAL A 144 8.00 6.83 -3.44
C VAL A 144 8.86 7.71 -4.34
N GLU A 145 8.27 8.28 -5.37
CA GLU A 145 9.02 9.08 -6.31
C GLU A 145 8.64 10.55 -6.20
N GLU A 146 9.63 11.40 -6.14
CA GLU A 146 9.42 12.82 -6.14
C GLU A 146 9.13 13.29 -7.55
N LYS A 147 8.13 14.12 -7.67
CA LYS A 147 7.76 14.71 -8.95
C LYS A 147 8.19 16.16 -9.02
#